data_bb5d28d81c26a321c0599c3ed5886c7b
#
_entry.id   bb5d28d81c26a321c0599c3ed5886c7b
#
_cell.length_a   1.000
_cell.length_b   1.000
_cell.length_c   1.000
_cell.angle_alpha   90.00
_cell.angle_beta   90.00
_cell.angle_gamma   90.00
#
_symmetry.space_group_name_H-M   'P 1'
#
loop_
_entity.id
_entity.type
_entity.pdbx_description
1 polymer ?
#
loop_
_entity_poly.entity_id
_entity_poly.type
_entity_poly.pdbx_seq_one_letter_code
_entity_poly.pdbx_strand_id
1 'polypeptide(L)'
;MKKYYFKAEKLRVGYGKQPLIENIEICLEKGEILTLIGPNGAGKSTILKSITKQLALLGGTVYLGEQDIGQMSGNELSQNMAVVLTEKLRTEMMTCEEVVATGRYPYTGKFGILSDTDRQAVAEAMELVHVTTLKNKDFSKISDGQRQRVM
;
A
#
# COMPACT_ATOMS: atom_id res chain seq x y z
N MET A 1 2.34 -5.71 28.36
CA MET A 1 1.89 -4.63 27.44
C MET A 1 1.35 -5.28 26.17
N LYS A 2 0.16 -4.87 25.68
CA LYS A 2 -0.32 -5.33 24.37
C LYS A 2 0.64 -4.82 23.30
N LYS A 3 1.10 -5.71 22.43
CA LYS A 3 2.00 -5.37 21.33
C LYS A 3 1.17 -5.15 20.08
N TYR A 4 0.88 -3.90 19.75
CA TYR A 4 0.17 -3.56 18.52
C TYR A 4 1.07 -3.74 17.30
N TYR A 5 0.49 -4.26 16.20
CA TYR A 5 1.17 -4.37 14.92
C TYR A 5 1.20 -3.04 14.18
N PHE A 6 0.12 -2.27 14.29
CA PHE A 6 0.00 -0.91 13.76
C PHE A 6 -0.57 0.00 14.83
N LYS A 7 0.03 1.18 15.01
CA LYS A 7 -0.42 2.17 15.98
C LYS A 7 -0.31 3.57 15.40
N ALA A 8 -1.34 4.38 15.56
CA ALA A 8 -1.34 5.79 15.25
C ALA A 8 -1.74 6.57 16.49
N GLU A 9 -0.94 7.57 16.89
CA GLU A 9 -1.13 8.33 18.11
C GLU A 9 -1.27 9.81 17.80
N LYS A 10 -2.35 10.41 18.31
CA LYS A 10 -2.64 11.86 18.24
C LYS A 10 -2.45 12.43 16.84
N LEU A 11 -2.84 11.66 15.80
CA LEU A 11 -2.63 12.12 14.43
C LEU A 11 -3.44 13.37 14.15
N ARG A 12 -2.80 14.28 13.42
CA ARG A 12 -3.39 15.43 12.79
C ARG A 12 -3.14 15.31 11.29
N VAL A 13 -4.21 15.22 10.53
CA VAL A 13 -4.16 15.04 9.08
C VAL A 13 -4.89 16.15 8.36
N GLY A 14 -4.40 16.54 7.19
CA GLY A 14 -4.98 17.64 6.42
C GLY A 14 -4.07 18.02 5.25
N TYR A 15 -4.36 19.15 4.63
CA TYR A 15 -3.62 19.67 3.49
C TYR A 15 -2.94 21.00 3.83
N GLY A 16 -1.69 21.12 3.40
CA GLY A 16 -0.87 22.30 3.73
C GLY A 16 -0.67 22.42 5.24
N LYS A 17 -1.11 23.52 5.84
CA LYS A 17 -1.04 23.75 7.30
C LYS A 17 -2.41 23.66 7.99
N GLN A 18 -3.47 23.32 7.26
CA GLN A 18 -4.82 23.27 7.80
C GLN A 18 -5.18 21.82 8.16
N PRO A 19 -5.42 21.51 9.44
CA PRO A 19 -5.88 20.21 9.84
C PRO A 19 -7.33 20.00 9.41
N LEU A 20 -7.62 18.85 8.83
CA LEU A 20 -8.97 18.39 8.51
C LEU A 20 -9.54 17.56 9.66
N ILE A 21 -8.70 16.73 10.25
CA ILE A 21 -9.05 15.86 11.39
C ILE A 21 -7.88 15.87 12.37
N GLU A 22 -8.22 15.94 13.64
CA GLU A 22 -7.26 15.92 14.75
C GLU A 22 -7.59 14.81 15.76
N ASN A 23 -6.59 14.46 16.58
CA ASN A 23 -6.71 13.50 17.66
C ASN A 23 -7.15 12.10 17.20
N ILE A 24 -6.64 11.63 16.06
CA ILE A 24 -6.93 10.27 15.60
C ILE A 24 -6.04 9.30 16.37
N GLU A 25 -6.66 8.29 16.98
CA GLU A 25 -6.03 7.17 17.65
C GLU A 25 -6.45 5.87 16.94
N ILE A 26 -5.48 5.07 16.50
CA ILE A 26 -5.71 3.78 15.86
C ILE A 26 -4.74 2.78 16.48
N CYS A 27 -5.25 1.62 16.87
CA CYS A 27 -4.44 0.50 17.35
C CYS A 27 -4.95 -0.77 16.68
N LEU A 28 -4.07 -1.53 16.04
CA LEU A 28 -4.38 -2.80 15.40
C LEU A 28 -3.40 -3.88 15.87
N GLU A 29 -3.92 -5.01 16.26
CA GLU A 29 -3.16 -6.24 16.49
C GLU A 29 -2.96 -6.99 15.16
N LYS A 30 -2.06 -7.95 15.13
CA LYS A 30 -1.83 -8.76 13.93
C LYS A 30 -3.08 -9.58 13.59
N GLY A 31 -3.52 -9.51 12.34
CA GLY A 31 -4.70 -10.22 11.84
C GLY A 31 -6.01 -9.43 12.00
N GLU A 32 -6.00 -8.25 12.60
CA GLU A 32 -7.19 -7.40 12.68
C GLU A 32 -7.45 -6.62 11.37
N ILE A 33 -8.71 -6.32 11.12
CA ILE A 33 -9.17 -5.48 10.01
C ILE A 33 -9.84 -4.23 10.56
N LEU A 34 -9.36 -3.08 10.15
CA LEU A 34 -10.00 -1.79 10.43
C LEU A 34 -10.72 -1.27 9.19
N THR A 35 -11.98 -0.91 9.35
CA THR A 35 -12.76 -0.28 8.29
C THR A 35 -13.08 1.17 8.63
N LEU A 36 -12.73 2.10 7.75
CA LEU A 36 -13.11 3.51 7.87
C LEU A 36 -14.43 3.75 7.15
N ILE A 37 -15.47 4.09 7.91
CA ILE A 37 -16.82 4.34 7.40
C ILE A 37 -17.18 5.82 7.61
N GLY A 38 -17.90 6.40 6.67
CA GLY A 38 -18.37 7.77 6.75
C GLY A 38 -18.74 8.36 5.38
N PRO A 39 -19.37 9.53 5.32
CA PRO A 39 -19.77 10.19 4.08
C PRO A 39 -18.57 10.58 3.21
N ASN A 40 -18.86 10.92 1.95
CA ASN A 40 -17.81 11.48 1.07
C ASN A 40 -17.35 12.83 1.64
N GLY A 41 -16.05 13.09 1.56
CA GLY A 41 -15.45 14.30 2.15
C GLY A 41 -15.11 14.20 3.64
N ALA A 42 -15.48 13.14 4.36
CA ALA A 42 -15.18 12.97 5.80
C ALA A 42 -13.68 12.76 6.12
N GLY A 43 -12.78 12.80 5.12
CA GLY A 43 -11.34 12.70 5.34
C GLY A 43 -10.79 11.27 5.38
N LYS A 44 -11.58 10.23 5.07
CA LYS A 44 -11.12 8.82 5.06
C LYS A 44 -9.86 8.62 4.21
N SER A 45 -9.88 9.12 2.98
CA SER A 45 -8.72 9.04 2.07
C SER A 45 -7.53 9.87 2.56
N THR A 46 -7.78 10.98 3.26
CA THR A 46 -6.74 11.81 3.86
C THR A 46 -6.03 11.05 4.97
N ILE A 47 -6.78 10.36 5.84
CA ILE A 47 -6.23 9.49 6.89
C ILE A 47 -5.37 8.41 6.23
N LEU A 48 -5.91 7.65 5.25
CA LEU A 48 -5.18 6.58 4.58
C LEU A 48 -3.91 7.08 3.90
N LYS A 49 -3.97 8.20 3.17
CA LYS A 49 -2.78 8.82 2.53
C LYS A 49 -1.74 9.26 3.56
N SER A 50 -2.18 9.74 4.73
CA SER A 50 -1.26 10.20 5.78
C SER A 50 -0.57 9.01 6.47
N ILE A 51 -1.30 7.96 6.84
CA ILE A 51 -0.72 6.79 7.49
C ILE A 51 0.19 5.95 6.56
N THR A 52 0.07 6.14 5.24
CA THR A 52 0.92 5.49 4.23
C THR A 52 2.06 6.40 3.72
N LYS A 53 2.31 7.54 4.36
CA LYS A 53 3.31 8.56 3.97
C LYS A 53 3.11 9.16 2.57
N GLN A 54 1.94 8.98 1.93
CA GLN A 54 1.62 9.68 0.67
C GLN A 54 1.26 11.14 0.92
N LEU A 55 0.83 11.47 2.14
CA LEU A 55 0.56 12.82 2.60
C LEU A 55 1.26 13.04 3.94
N ALA A 56 1.95 14.17 4.07
CA ALA A 56 2.66 14.50 5.30
C ALA A 56 1.69 14.64 6.47
N LEU A 57 2.06 14.10 7.62
CA LEU A 57 1.35 14.32 8.87
C LEU A 57 1.51 15.78 9.32
N LEU A 58 0.45 16.38 9.82
CA LEU A 58 0.49 17.69 10.47
C LEU A 58 0.84 17.57 11.97
N GLY A 59 0.79 16.37 12.52
CA GLY A 59 1.18 16.06 13.89
C GLY A 59 0.83 14.62 14.25
N GLY A 60 1.32 14.18 15.41
CA GLY A 60 1.20 12.80 15.86
C GLY A 60 2.23 11.88 15.24
N THR A 61 2.14 10.59 15.54
CA THR A 61 3.10 9.58 15.07
C THR A 61 2.37 8.31 14.66
N VAL A 62 2.88 7.66 13.64
CA VAL A 62 2.43 6.33 13.19
C VAL A 62 3.56 5.33 13.39
N TYR A 63 3.24 4.21 14.01
CA TYR A 63 4.16 3.10 14.25
C TYR A 63 3.74 1.86 13.49
N LEU A 64 4.71 1.17 12.93
CA LEU A 64 4.58 -0.17 12.41
C LEU A 64 5.43 -1.10 13.28
N GLY A 65 4.76 -1.93 14.08
CA GLY A 65 5.42 -2.59 15.22
C GLY A 65 5.94 -1.56 16.23
N GLU A 66 7.25 -1.54 16.44
CA GLU A 66 7.93 -0.61 17.35
C GLU A 66 8.61 0.56 16.62
N GLN A 67 8.54 0.60 15.28
CA GLN A 67 9.24 1.59 14.46
C GLN A 67 8.30 2.73 14.05
N ASP A 68 8.75 3.96 14.26
CA ASP A 68 8.09 5.15 13.74
C ASP A 68 8.27 5.19 12.20
N ILE A 69 7.15 5.14 11.45
CA ILE A 69 7.19 5.20 9.99
C ILE A 69 7.81 6.51 9.48
N GLY A 70 7.76 7.58 10.27
CA GLY A 70 8.39 8.85 9.96
C GLY A 70 9.90 8.73 9.78
N GLN A 71 10.53 7.81 10.52
CA GLN A 71 11.97 7.54 10.48
C GLN A 71 12.36 6.50 9.42
N MET A 72 11.40 5.73 8.89
CA MET A 72 11.68 4.74 7.85
C MET A 72 11.99 5.43 6.52
N SER A 73 12.93 4.88 5.76
CA SER A 73 13.10 5.19 4.35
C SER A 73 11.88 4.72 3.54
N GLY A 74 11.68 5.27 2.34
CA GLY A 74 10.60 4.82 1.44
C GLY A 74 10.70 3.33 1.10
N ASN A 75 11.92 2.82 0.94
CA ASN A 75 12.17 1.42 0.65
C ASN A 75 11.81 0.51 1.83
N GLU A 76 12.25 0.86 3.03
CA GLU A 76 11.89 0.12 4.26
C GLU A 76 10.37 0.07 4.48
N LEU A 77 9.69 1.21 4.30
CA LEU A 77 8.24 1.25 4.43
C LEU A 77 7.56 0.35 3.40
N SER A 78 8.01 0.39 2.14
CA SER A 78 7.43 -0.42 1.05
C SER A 78 7.66 -1.93 1.23
N GLN A 79 8.70 -2.34 1.96
CA GLN A 79 8.92 -3.74 2.32
C GLN A 79 7.99 -4.23 3.45
N ASN A 80 7.42 -3.31 4.23
CA ASN A 80 6.62 -3.62 5.41
C ASN A 80 5.13 -3.24 5.27
N MET A 81 4.77 -2.46 4.24
CA MET A 81 3.41 -1.98 4.02
C MET A 81 3.06 -2.00 2.54
N ALA A 82 1.99 -2.72 2.18
CA ALA A 82 1.41 -2.66 0.84
C ALA A 82 0.19 -1.74 0.81
N VAL A 83 0.01 -1.03 -0.30
CA VAL A 83 -1.12 -0.11 -0.50
C VAL A 83 -1.78 -0.42 -1.84
N VAL A 84 -3.08 -0.72 -1.81
CA VAL A 84 -3.89 -0.83 -3.02
C VAL A 84 -4.65 0.48 -3.22
N LEU A 85 -4.36 1.17 -4.32
CA LEU A 85 -5.00 2.43 -4.66
C LEU A 85 -6.34 2.18 -5.36
N THR A 86 -7.31 3.06 -5.11
CA THR A 86 -8.61 3.05 -5.81
C THR A 86 -8.53 3.71 -7.19
N GLU A 87 -7.47 4.45 -7.46
CA GLU A 87 -7.24 5.08 -8.76
C GLU A 87 -6.83 4.04 -9.80
N LYS A 88 -7.39 4.15 -11.01
CA LYS A 88 -7.02 3.24 -12.10
C LYS A 88 -5.56 3.46 -12.48
N LEU A 89 -4.75 2.43 -12.30
CA LEU A 89 -3.40 2.40 -12.85
C LEU A 89 -3.51 2.51 -14.38
N ARG A 90 -2.94 3.57 -14.93
CA ARG A 90 -2.76 3.74 -16.37
C ARG A 90 -1.37 3.22 -16.74
N THR A 91 -1.27 1.93 -16.95
CA THR A 91 -0.05 1.32 -17.46
C THR A 91 -0.25 1.06 -18.95
N GLU A 92 0.46 1.78 -19.79
CA GLU A 92 0.50 1.48 -21.23
C GLU A 92 1.60 0.46 -21.48
N MET A 93 1.27 -0.55 -22.33
CA MET A 93 2.22 -1.55 -22.82
C MET A 93 2.84 -2.48 -21.78
N MET A 94 2.24 -2.62 -20.60
CA MET A 94 2.67 -3.60 -19.60
C MET A 94 1.80 -4.85 -19.63
N THR A 95 2.42 -6.01 -19.52
CA THR A 95 1.75 -7.29 -19.29
C THR A 95 1.24 -7.38 -17.84
N CYS A 96 0.32 -8.28 -17.58
CA CYS A 96 -0.15 -8.53 -16.21
C CYS A 96 0.98 -8.98 -15.29
N GLU A 97 1.92 -9.79 -15.78
CA GLU A 97 3.10 -10.21 -15.00
C GLU A 97 3.99 -9.02 -14.65
N GLU A 98 4.25 -8.12 -15.58
CA GLU A 98 5.05 -6.93 -15.32
C GLU A 98 4.40 -6.01 -14.27
N VAL A 99 3.08 -5.89 -14.30
CA VAL A 99 2.35 -5.13 -13.25
C VAL A 99 2.53 -5.78 -11.89
N VAL A 100 2.36 -7.11 -11.75
CA VAL A 100 2.60 -7.82 -10.49
C VAL A 100 4.06 -7.68 -10.06
N ALA A 101 4.99 -7.75 -11.00
CA ALA A 101 6.43 -7.63 -10.75
C ALA A 101 6.83 -6.26 -10.17
N THR A 102 6.04 -5.18 -10.42
CA THR A 102 6.31 -3.86 -9.78
C THR A 102 6.27 -3.94 -8.26
N GLY A 103 5.49 -4.85 -7.68
CA GLY A 103 5.44 -5.11 -6.25
C GLY A 103 6.77 -5.62 -5.66
N ARG A 104 7.69 -6.08 -6.52
CA ARG A 104 9.03 -6.54 -6.10
C ARG A 104 10.08 -5.44 -6.12
N TYR A 105 9.81 -4.25 -6.65
CA TYR A 105 10.81 -3.17 -6.70
C TYR A 105 11.45 -2.82 -5.36
N PRO A 106 10.75 -2.84 -4.21
CA PRO A 106 11.40 -2.60 -2.92
C PRO A 106 12.49 -3.62 -2.55
N TYR A 107 12.52 -4.78 -3.20
CA TYR A 107 13.46 -5.88 -2.95
C TYR A 107 14.56 -5.96 -4.01
N THR A 108 14.42 -5.25 -5.12
CA THR A 108 15.41 -5.22 -6.20
C THR A 108 16.52 -4.20 -5.89
N GLY A 109 17.69 -4.39 -6.49
CA GLY A 109 18.76 -3.42 -6.42
C GLY A 109 18.51 -2.15 -7.25
N LYS A 110 19.51 -1.28 -7.34
CA LYS A 110 19.44 0.02 -8.06
C LYS A 110 18.98 -0.07 -9.52
N PHE A 111 19.14 -1.20 -10.15
CA PHE A 111 18.77 -1.41 -11.57
C PHE A 111 17.38 -2.04 -11.74
N GLY A 112 16.65 -2.32 -10.66
CA GLY A 112 15.32 -2.94 -10.75
C GLY A 112 15.29 -4.35 -11.35
N ILE A 113 16.44 -5.04 -11.39
CA ILE A 113 16.55 -6.40 -11.98
C ILE A 113 15.98 -7.39 -10.99
N LEU A 114 14.99 -8.16 -11.44
CA LEU A 114 14.38 -9.23 -10.66
C LEU A 114 15.32 -10.42 -10.55
N SER A 115 15.56 -10.87 -9.33
CA SER A 115 16.22 -12.16 -9.04
C SER A 115 15.29 -13.34 -9.33
N ASP A 116 15.80 -14.55 -9.29
CA ASP A 116 14.99 -15.77 -9.42
C ASP A 116 13.96 -15.87 -8.28
N THR A 117 14.35 -15.47 -7.08
CA THR A 117 13.43 -15.39 -5.92
C THR A 117 12.29 -14.42 -6.15
N ASP A 118 12.57 -13.27 -6.77
CA ASP A 118 11.52 -12.29 -7.11
C ASP A 118 10.57 -12.82 -8.17
N ARG A 119 11.10 -13.51 -9.20
CA ARG A 119 10.30 -14.14 -10.26
C ARG A 119 9.38 -15.22 -9.69
N GLN A 120 9.91 -16.03 -8.78
CA GLN A 120 9.12 -17.04 -8.07
C GLN A 120 8.01 -16.40 -7.26
N ALA A 121 8.29 -15.35 -6.48
CA ALA A 121 7.28 -14.63 -5.70
C ALA A 121 6.17 -14.02 -6.58
N VAL A 122 6.52 -13.50 -7.78
CA VAL A 122 5.55 -13.02 -8.77
C VAL A 122 4.66 -14.16 -9.24
N ALA A 123 5.24 -15.32 -9.59
CA ALA A 123 4.48 -16.48 -10.06
C ALA A 123 3.52 -17.00 -8.98
N GLU A 124 3.99 -17.14 -7.75
CA GLU A 124 3.18 -17.55 -6.60
C GLU A 124 2.03 -16.56 -6.32
N ALA A 125 2.30 -15.26 -6.37
CA ALA A 125 1.25 -14.24 -6.20
C ALA A 125 0.17 -14.34 -7.28
N MET A 126 0.56 -14.55 -8.54
CA MET A 126 -0.39 -14.73 -9.66
C MET A 126 -1.23 -16.00 -9.54
N GLU A 127 -0.63 -17.07 -9.02
CA GLU A 127 -1.33 -18.33 -8.77
C GLU A 127 -2.36 -18.18 -7.64
N LEU A 128 -1.96 -17.55 -6.54
CA LEU A 128 -2.81 -17.32 -5.36
C LEU A 128 -4.12 -16.59 -5.69
N VAL A 129 -4.08 -15.63 -6.62
CA VAL A 129 -5.26 -14.87 -7.05
C VAL A 129 -5.87 -15.38 -8.36
N HIS A 130 -5.43 -16.54 -8.84
CA HIS A 130 -5.94 -17.23 -10.05
C HIS A 130 -5.88 -16.36 -11.32
N VAL A 131 -4.76 -15.69 -11.57
CA VAL A 131 -4.56 -14.85 -12.78
C VAL A 131 -3.40 -15.32 -13.66
N THR A 132 -2.84 -16.50 -13.42
CA THR A 132 -1.72 -17.06 -14.20
C THR A 132 -2.00 -17.11 -15.71
N THR A 133 -3.26 -17.38 -16.12
CA THR A 133 -3.67 -17.39 -17.52
C THR A 133 -3.63 -16.01 -18.18
N LEU A 134 -3.50 -14.95 -17.40
CA LEU A 134 -3.42 -13.57 -17.86
C LEU A 134 -1.98 -13.08 -17.98
N LYS A 135 -1.00 -13.88 -17.60
CA LYS A 135 0.42 -13.51 -17.46
C LYS A 135 0.92 -12.61 -18.60
N ASN A 136 0.74 -13.03 -19.83
CA ASN A 136 1.25 -12.36 -21.04
C ASN A 136 0.22 -11.38 -21.64
N LYS A 137 -0.94 -11.17 -21.03
CA LYS A 137 -1.94 -10.24 -21.56
C LYS A 137 -1.58 -8.82 -21.18
N ASP A 138 -1.84 -7.90 -22.09
CA ASP A 138 -1.77 -6.48 -21.85
C ASP A 138 -2.76 -6.09 -20.73
N PHE A 139 -2.24 -5.52 -19.65
CA PHE A 139 -3.02 -5.13 -18.47
C PHE A 139 -4.13 -4.13 -18.80
N SER A 140 -3.93 -3.29 -19.84
CA SER A 140 -4.96 -2.33 -20.28
C SER A 140 -6.15 -3.00 -20.96
N LYS A 141 -5.98 -4.24 -21.48
CA LYS A 141 -6.96 -4.97 -22.30
C LYS A 141 -7.73 -6.05 -21.54
N ILE A 142 -7.56 -6.18 -20.24
CA ILE A 142 -8.31 -7.12 -19.41
C ILE A 142 -9.52 -6.42 -18.76
N SER A 143 -10.49 -7.22 -18.27
CA SER A 143 -11.68 -6.69 -17.58
C SER A 143 -11.33 -6.02 -16.24
N ASP A 144 -12.20 -5.11 -15.76
CA ASP A 144 -11.98 -4.42 -14.48
C ASP A 144 -11.85 -5.42 -13.30
N GLY A 145 -12.65 -6.50 -13.27
CA GLY A 145 -12.52 -7.53 -12.25
C GLY A 145 -11.23 -8.34 -12.35
N GLN A 146 -10.72 -8.60 -13.57
CA GLN A 146 -9.40 -9.21 -13.77
C GLN A 146 -8.30 -8.25 -13.33
N ARG A 147 -8.42 -6.97 -13.67
CA ARG A 147 -7.46 -5.93 -13.28
C ARG A 147 -7.35 -5.79 -11.77
N GLN A 148 -8.47 -5.82 -11.07
CA GLN A 148 -8.51 -5.76 -9.62
C GLN A 148 -7.83 -6.95 -8.95
N ARG A 149 -7.85 -8.14 -9.57
CA ARG A 149 -7.13 -9.32 -9.06
C ARG A 149 -5.64 -9.28 -9.36
N VAL A 150 -5.23 -8.64 -10.44
CA VAL A 150 -3.81 -8.50 -10.82
C VAL A 150 -3.10 -7.46 -9.93
N MET A 151 -3.83 -6.46 -9.43
CA MET A 151 -3.32 -5.45 -8.50
C MET A 151 -3.24 -5.97 -7.07
#